data_9c6852a272688e6d7836289d52b006d9
#
_entry.id   9c6852a272688e6d7836289d52b006d9
#
_cell.length_a   1.000
_cell.length_b   1.000
_cell.length_c   1.000
_cell.angle_alpha   90.00
_cell.angle_beta   90.00
_cell.angle_gamma   90.00
#
_symmetry.space_group_name_H-M   'P 1'
#
loop_
_entity.id
_entity.type
_entity.pdbx_description
1 polymer ?
#
loop_
_entity_poly.entity_id
_entity_poly.type
_entity_poly.pdbx_seq_one_letter_code
_entity_poly.pdbx_strand_id
1 'polypeptide(L)'
;QGYPIGLVSGQTQQGNFLPYVDRYDIPFAGKVKEFNKKARMIYEFDPADIMYSYMYPAMVRTFRTAGFQWITQFAYDPIDLAFANTEYQTHFLNLAYTPNKAISMKIAAEAARSLKRGESYGSYPQDTIFGNGFRVSYAEDLSELNNGEKFYYSNQTNTPPKDASKLVSIAGCGSSPIVDYEGTGAYFIDCLESGVWRLEV
;
A
#
# COMPACT_ATOMS: atom_id res chain seq x y z
N GLN A 1 -9.07 0.69 -15.10
CA GLN A 1 -8.08 1.55 -14.46
C GLN A 1 -8.60 2.00 -13.10
N GLY A 2 -7.70 2.18 -12.14
CA GLY A 2 -8.02 2.58 -10.78
C GLY A 2 -7.17 3.78 -10.33
N TYR A 3 -7.63 4.98 -10.67
CA TYR A 3 -7.02 6.22 -10.23
C TYR A 3 -8.03 7.00 -9.36
N PRO A 4 -7.63 7.46 -8.15
CA PRO A 4 -8.56 8.12 -7.24
C PRO A 4 -8.87 9.56 -7.64
N ILE A 5 -8.03 10.16 -8.51
CA ILE A 5 -8.19 11.52 -9.04
C ILE A 5 -7.84 11.55 -10.53
N GLY A 6 -8.18 12.65 -11.19
CA GLY A 6 -7.70 12.91 -12.55
C GLY A 6 -6.19 13.12 -12.57
N LEU A 7 -5.55 12.59 -13.60
CA LEU A 7 -4.11 12.77 -13.81
C LEU A 7 -3.82 14.21 -14.23
N VAL A 8 -2.86 14.84 -13.54
CA VAL A 8 -2.30 16.14 -13.91
C VAL A 8 -0.77 15.97 -13.96
N SER A 9 -0.27 15.60 -15.13
CA SER A 9 1.15 15.28 -15.31
C SER A 9 2.07 16.39 -14.79
N GLY A 10 3.05 16.01 -13.99
CA GLY A 10 4.06 16.91 -13.43
C GLY A 10 3.57 17.80 -12.29
N GLN A 11 2.39 17.57 -11.74
CA GLN A 11 1.86 18.32 -10.60
C GLN A 11 1.57 17.40 -9.42
N THR A 12 2.37 17.52 -8.37
CA THR A 12 2.14 16.79 -7.12
C THR A 12 0.87 17.31 -6.43
N GLN A 13 -0.04 16.39 -6.15
CA GLN A 13 -1.27 16.69 -5.43
C GLN A 13 -1.04 16.63 -3.91
N GLN A 14 -1.66 17.56 -3.17
CA GLN A 14 -1.55 17.68 -1.73
C GLN A 14 -2.92 17.49 -1.06
N GLY A 15 -2.94 16.91 0.12
CA GLY A 15 -4.14 16.77 0.95
C GLY A 15 -4.52 15.33 1.28
N ASN A 16 -5.64 15.17 1.99
CA ASN A 16 -6.17 13.86 2.35
C ASN A 16 -7.04 13.30 1.23
N PHE A 17 -6.55 12.28 0.55
CA PHE A 17 -7.25 11.62 -0.56
C PHE A 17 -8.04 10.38 -0.14
N LEU A 18 -8.00 9.94 1.12
CA LEU A 18 -8.76 8.78 1.60
C LEU A 18 -10.26 8.86 1.24
N PRO A 19 -10.94 10.01 1.37
CA PRO A 19 -12.35 10.11 0.99
C PRO A 19 -12.64 9.87 -0.50
N TYR A 20 -11.64 10.05 -1.36
CA TYR A 20 -11.79 9.84 -2.81
C TYR A 20 -11.63 8.37 -3.20
N VAL A 21 -10.92 7.59 -2.39
CA VAL A 21 -10.69 6.16 -2.65
C VAL A 21 -12.00 5.37 -2.65
N ASP A 22 -12.91 5.66 -1.73
CA ASP A 22 -14.22 4.98 -1.64
C ASP A 22 -15.23 5.44 -2.71
N ARG A 23 -14.93 6.48 -3.44
CA ARG A 23 -15.78 6.99 -4.54
C ARG A 23 -15.48 6.34 -5.89
N TYR A 24 -14.68 5.30 -5.92
CA TYR A 24 -14.37 4.59 -7.15
C TYR A 24 -15.63 4.00 -7.78
N ASP A 25 -16.08 4.58 -8.89
CA ASP A 25 -17.23 4.06 -9.65
C ASP A 25 -16.77 2.90 -10.54
N ILE A 26 -17.43 1.76 -10.37
CA ILE A 26 -17.22 0.60 -11.24
C ILE A 26 -18.29 0.65 -12.32
N PRO A 27 -17.95 1.05 -13.55
CA PRO A 27 -18.88 0.99 -14.65
C PRO A 27 -19.46 -0.43 -14.76
N PHE A 28 -20.76 -0.56 -14.95
CA PHE A 28 -21.49 -1.82 -15.05
C PHE A 28 -21.80 -2.57 -13.73
N ALA A 29 -21.21 -2.20 -12.58
CA ALA A 29 -21.60 -2.78 -11.30
C ALA A 29 -23.09 -2.52 -11.02
N GLY A 30 -23.86 -3.57 -10.77
CA GLY A 30 -25.30 -3.47 -10.58
C GLY A 30 -26.15 -3.26 -11.86
N LYS A 31 -25.54 -2.86 -12.98
CA LYS A 31 -26.25 -2.64 -14.25
C LYS A 31 -26.28 -3.86 -15.15
N VAL A 32 -25.25 -4.70 -15.08
CA VAL A 32 -25.10 -5.90 -15.92
C VAL A 32 -24.95 -7.12 -15.01
N LYS A 33 -25.96 -7.98 -14.97
CA LYS A 33 -25.98 -9.18 -14.08
C LYS A 33 -24.80 -10.12 -14.34
N GLU A 34 -24.43 -10.29 -15.59
CA GLU A 34 -23.34 -11.15 -16.04
C GLU A 34 -21.99 -10.66 -15.53
N PHE A 35 -21.82 -9.35 -15.36
CA PHE A 35 -20.59 -8.75 -14.83
C PHE A 35 -20.26 -9.27 -13.42
N ASN A 36 -21.27 -9.48 -12.59
CA ASN A 36 -21.07 -9.95 -11.22
C ASN A 36 -20.55 -11.41 -11.15
N LYS A 37 -20.71 -12.19 -12.23
CA LYS A 37 -20.24 -13.57 -12.35
C LYS A 37 -18.86 -13.70 -13.00
N LYS A 38 -18.32 -12.61 -13.53
CA LYS A 38 -17.01 -12.62 -14.23
C LYS A 38 -15.86 -12.42 -13.25
N ALA A 39 -14.71 -12.95 -13.63
CA ALA A 39 -13.44 -12.56 -13.04
C ALA A 39 -13.22 -11.06 -13.28
N ARG A 40 -12.80 -10.33 -12.24
CA ARG A 40 -12.59 -8.88 -12.30
C ARG A 40 -11.15 -8.54 -12.03
N MET A 41 -10.60 -7.67 -12.85
CA MET A 41 -9.22 -7.24 -12.79
C MET A 41 -9.13 -5.72 -12.88
N ILE A 42 -8.33 -5.13 -12.01
CA ILE A 42 -7.75 -3.81 -12.20
C ILE A 42 -6.43 -4.03 -12.91
N TYR A 43 -6.36 -3.75 -14.20
CA TYR A 43 -5.13 -3.99 -14.99
C TYR A 43 -4.09 -2.89 -14.80
N GLU A 44 -4.51 -1.77 -14.23
CA GLU A 44 -3.67 -0.60 -14.00
C GLU A 44 -4.23 0.25 -12.86
N PHE A 45 -3.47 0.43 -11.79
CA PHE A 45 -3.79 1.40 -10.74
C PHE A 45 -2.54 2.06 -10.21
N ASP A 46 -2.69 3.31 -9.80
CA ASP A 46 -1.68 4.07 -9.06
C ASP A 46 -2.37 5.22 -8.32
N PRO A 47 -1.82 5.73 -7.21
CA PRO A 47 -2.26 7.00 -6.63
C PRO A 47 -1.97 8.21 -7.54
N ALA A 48 -1.23 8.00 -8.64
CA ALA A 48 -0.84 9.03 -9.62
C ALA A 48 -0.08 10.18 -8.95
N ASP A 49 -0.31 11.41 -9.26
CA ASP A 49 0.41 12.60 -8.74
C ASP A 49 0.42 12.75 -7.20
N ILE A 50 -0.04 11.74 -6.46
CA ILE A 50 -0.04 11.68 -5.00
C ILE A 50 1.20 10.94 -4.53
N MET A 51 2.12 11.64 -3.88
CA MET A 51 3.40 11.06 -3.42
C MET A 51 3.31 10.37 -2.06
N TYR A 52 2.18 10.42 -1.40
CA TYR A 52 1.98 9.84 -0.08
C TYR A 52 1.99 8.30 -0.07
N SER A 53 2.58 7.76 0.98
CA SER A 53 2.75 6.31 1.15
C SER A 53 1.53 5.59 1.77
N TYR A 54 0.47 6.29 2.16
CA TYR A 54 -0.73 5.68 2.72
C TYR A 54 -1.71 5.14 1.66
N MET A 55 -1.53 5.48 0.39
CA MET A 55 -2.55 5.31 -0.65
C MET A 55 -2.73 3.87 -1.15
N TYR A 56 -1.64 3.11 -1.35
CA TYR A 56 -1.74 1.81 -2.01
C TYR A 56 -2.63 0.79 -1.26
N PRO A 57 -2.47 0.56 0.06
CA PRO A 57 -3.37 -0.35 0.78
C PRO A 57 -4.80 0.19 0.86
N ALA A 58 -4.97 1.52 0.92
CA ALA A 58 -6.28 2.14 0.91
C ALA A 58 -7.04 1.83 -0.38
N MET A 59 -6.40 1.97 -1.53
CA MET A 59 -6.98 1.65 -2.84
C MET A 59 -7.28 0.15 -2.97
N VAL A 60 -6.35 -0.71 -2.54
CA VAL A 60 -6.54 -2.17 -2.58
C VAL A 60 -7.72 -2.59 -1.71
N ARG A 61 -7.93 -2.01 -0.53
CA ARG A 61 -9.13 -2.23 0.27
C ARG A 61 -10.40 -1.99 -0.54
N THR A 62 -10.50 -0.86 -1.20
CA THR A 62 -11.65 -0.49 -2.03
C THR A 62 -11.85 -1.47 -3.18
N PHE A 63 -10.78 -1.85 -3.89
CA PHE A 63 -10.89 -2.82 -4.98
C PHE A 63 -11.32 -4.20 -4.49
N ARG A 64 -10.83 -4.67 -3.33
CA ARG A 64 -11.27 -5.94 -2.74
C ARG A 64 -12.73 -5.89 -2.34
N THR A 65 -13.18 -4.82 -1.68
CA THR A 65 -14.59 -4.58 -1.35
C THR A 65 -15.48 -4.59 -2.61
N ALA A 66 -15.01 -3.98 -3.69
CA ALA A 66 -15.71 -3.97 -4.98
C ALA A 66 -15.68 -5.30 -5.74
N GLY A 67 -15.02 -6.31 -5.22
CA GLY A 67 -15.01 -7.68 -5.75
C GLY A 67 -13.93 -7.96 -6.80
N PHE A 68 -12.91 -7.13 -6.91
CA PHE A 68 -11.76 -7.40 -7.77
C PHE A 68 -10.85 -8.47 -7.15
N GLN A 69 -10.42 -9.41 -7.98
CA GLN A 69 -9.54 -10.51 -7.56
C GLN A 69 -8.09 -10.32 -7.98
N TRP A 70 -7.84 -9.60 -9.05
CA TRP A 70 -6.50 -9.27 -9.55
C TRP A 70 -6.33 -7.75 -9.64
N ILE A 71 -5.21 -7.25 -9.13
CA ILE A 71 -4.94 -5.82 -9.01
C ILE A 71 -3.49 -5.60 -9.40
N THR A 72 -3.25 -4.89 -10.52
CA THR A 72 -1.91 -4.63 -11.06
C THR A 72 -1.58 -3.15 -10.89
N GLN A 73 -0.48 -2.87 -10.21
CA GLN A 73 0.05 -1.51 -10.08
C GLN A 73 0.72 -1.08 -11.39
N PHE A 74 0.62 0.21 -11.72
CA PHE A 74 1.26 0.83 -12.87
C PHE A 74 1.98 2.13 -12.43
N ALA A 75 3.31 2.23 -12.53
CA ALA A 75 4.24 1.19 -12.94
C ALA A 75 5.45 1.22 -12.00
N TYR A 76 6.13 0.09 -11.86
CA TYR A 76 7.41 0.03 -11.15
C TYR A 76 8.54 0.36 -12.13
N ASP A 77 9.40 1.30 -11.75
CA ASP A 77 10.55 1.71 -12.56
C ASP A 77 11.77 0.82 -12.26
N PRO A 78 12.34 0.12 -13.25
CA PRO A 78 13.60 -0.60 -13.08
C PRO A 78 14.72 0.35 -12.60
N ILE A 79 15.60 -0.15 -11.73
CA ILE A 79 16.61 0.68 -11.07
C ILE A 79 17.53 1.41 -12.03
N ASP A 80 17.88 0.77 -13.14
CA ASP A 80 18.77 1.31 -14.17
C ASP A 80 18.14 2.42 -15.03
N LEU A 81 16.82 2.55 -15.02
CA LEU A 81 16.06 3.56 -15.75
C LEU A 81 15.33 4.55 -14.83
N ALA A 82 15.20 4.23 -13.54
CA ALA A 82 14.40 5.01 -12.60
C ALA A 82 14.84 6.48 -12.49
N PHE A 83 16.13 6.77 -12.63
CA PHE A 83 16.64 8.14 -12.60
C PHE A 83 16.05 9.03 -13.71
N ALA A 84 15.67 8.44 -14.85
CA ALA A 84 15.08 9.20 -15.97
C ALA A 84 13.61 9.59 -15.69
N ASN A 85 12.94 8.95 -14.73
CA ASN A 85 11.55 9.21 -14.35
C ASN A 85 11.41 10.14 -13.14
N THR A 86 12.49 10.61 -12.54
CA THR A 86 12.42 11.45 -11.34
C THR A 86 11.68 12.77 -11.54
N GLU A 87 11.58 13.24 -12.78
CA GLU A 87 10.80 14.43 -13.15
C GLU A 87 9.33 14.12 -13.47
N TYR A 88 9.02 12.86 -13.73
CA TYR A 88 7.67 12.41 -14.08
C TYR A 88 7.00 11.71 -12.89
N GLN A 89 6.34 12.47 -12.06
CA GLN A 89 5.85 12.00 -10.77
C GLN A 89 4.58 11.14 -10.86
N THR A 90 3.88 11.16 -11.99
CA THR A 90 2.54 10.56 -12.12
C THR A 90 2.53 9.07 -11.77
N HIS A 91 3.51 8.28 -12.17
CA HIS A 91 3.57 6.84 -11.94
C HIS A 91 4.88 6.36 -11.31
N PHE A 92 5.61 7.27 -10.67
CA PHE A 92 6.94 6.96 -10.18
C PHE A 92 6.90 6.08 -8.94
N LEU A 93 7.34 4.83 -9.09
CA LEU A 93 7.53 3.87 -8.02
C LEU A 93 8.84 3.10 -8.22
N ASN A 94 9.76 3.23 -7.28
CA ASN A 94 11.03 2.51 -7.26
C ASN A 94 11.52 2.33 -5.83
N LEU A 95 12.14 1.20 -5.52
CA LEU A 95 12.63 0.92 -4.16
C LEU A 95 13.72 1.90 -3.69
N ALA A 96 14.60 2.34 -4.60
CA ALA A 96 15.69 3.25 -4.25
C ALA A 96 15.24 4.72 -4.15
N TYR A 97 14.33 5.17 -5.03
CA TYR A 97 13.94 6.59 -5.11
C TYR A 97 12.66 6.91 -4.34
N THR A 98 11.78 5.92 -4.16
CA THR A 98 10.52 6.07 -3.40
C THR A 98 10.31 4.88 -2.44
N PRO A 99 11.25 4.65 -1.50
CA PRO A 99 11.24 3.46 -0.65
C PRO A 99 9.96 3.34 0.18
N ASN A 100 9.42 4.45 0.70
CA ASN A 100 8.17 4.49 1.44
C ASN A 100 6.96 4.03 0.59
N LYS A 101 6.88 4.48 -0.68
CA LYS A 101 5.85 3.99 -1.62
C LYS A 101 6.05 2.50 -1.92
N ALA A 102 7.28 2.04 -2.07
CA ALA A 102 7.59 0.62 -2.30
C ALA A 102 7.17 -0.26 -1.11
N ILE A 103 7.44 0.16 0.13
CA ILE A 103 6.94 -0.54 1.33
C ILE A 103 5.40 -0.48 1.39
N SER A 104 4.79 0.66 1.08
CA SER A 104 3.32 0.76 0.98
C SER A 104 2.75 -0.23 -0.03
N MET A 105 3.39 -0.41 -1.19
CA MET A 105 2.98 -1.40 -2.19
C MET A 105 3.17 -2.84 -1.69
N LYS A 106 4.23 -3.14 -0.92
CA LYS A 106 4.40 -4.43 -0.22
C LYS A 106 3.23 -4.70 0.73
N ILE A 107 2.82 -3.70 1.51
CA ILE A 107 1.65 -3.80 2.41
C ILE A 107 0.35 -3.99 1.61
N ALA A 108 0.19 -3.26 0.51
CA ALA A 108 -0.95 -3.41 -0.39
C ALA A 108 -1.04 -4.82 -1.00
N ALA A 109 0.10 -5.43 -1.34
CA ALA A 109 0.15 -6.80 -1.82
C ALA A 109 -0.32 -7.81 -0.75
N GLU A 110 0.00 -7.59 0.53
CA GLU A 110 -0.55 -8.40 1.64
C GLU A 110 -2.06 -8.18 1.79
N ALA A 111 -2.54 -6.95 1.67
CA ALA A 111 -3.97 -6.65 1.70
C ALA A 111 -4.71 -7.35 0.53
N ALA A 112 -4.16 -7.33 -0.68
CA ALA A 112 -4.74 -8.01 -1.83
C ALA A 112 -4.86 -9.53 -1.63
N ARG A 113 -3.90 -10.16 -0.92
CA ARG A 113 -3.92 -11.60 -0.62
C ARG A 113 -4.87 -11.98 0.50
N SER A 114 -4.98 -11.14 1.55
CA SER A 114 -5.65 -11.51 2.80
C SER A 114 -7.07 -10.97 2.93
N LEU A 115 -7.39 -9.82 2.31
CA LEU A 115 -8.75 -9.29 2.35
C LEU A 115 -9.69 -10.11 1.47
N LYS A 116 -10.82 -10.49 2.02
CA LYS A 116 -11.84 -11.24 1.28
C LYS A 116 -12.49 -10.35 0.21
N ARG A 117 -12.71 -10.93 -0.94
CA ARG A 117 -13.35 -10.26 -2.07
C ARG A 117 -14.84 -10.04 -1.80
N GLY A 118 -15.31 -8.81 -1.99
CA GLY A 118 -16.71 -8.42 -1.81
C GLY A 118 -17.13 -8.20 -0.36
N GLU A 119 -16.19 -8.26 0.59
CA GLU A 119 -16.42 -7.94 1.99
C GLU A 119 -16.18 -6.45 2.25
N SER A 120 -17.03 -5.81 3.05
CA SER A 120 -16.85 -4.42 3.45
C SER A 120 -15.88 -4.31 4.62
N TYR A 121 -15.00 -3.35 4.55
CA TYR A 121 -14.01 -3.01 5.60
C TYR A 121 -14.19 -1.59 6.11
N GLY A 122 -15.41 -1.06 6.06
CA GLY A 122 -15.74 0.30 6.48
C GLY A 122 -15.57 1.35 5.37
N SER A 123 -15.62 2.61 5.75
CA SER A 123 -15.58 3.76 4.85
C SER A 123 -14.55 4.78 5.28
N TYR A 124 -13.85 5.37 4.32
CA TYR A 124 -12.93 6.47 4.58
C TYR A 124 -13.70 7.79 4.75
N PRO A 125 -13.19 8.73 5.53
CA PRO A 125 -11.89 8.72 6.25
C PRO A 125 -11.94 8.10 7.66
N GLN A 126 -13.08 7.56 8.11
CA GLN A 126 -13.26 7.10 9.49
C GLN A 126 -12.56 5.77 9.75
N ASP A 127 -12.78 4.80 8.88
CA ASP A 127 -12.31 3.42 9.07
C ASP A 127 -10.92 3.22 8.45
N THR A 128 -9.90 3.73 9.12
CA THR A 128 -8.50 3.65 8.66
C THR A 128 -7.77 2.39 9.12
N ILE A 129 -8.37 1.62 10.03
CA ILE A 129 -7.88 0.30 10.48
C ILE A 129 -8.82 -0.76 9.92
N PHE A 130 -8.28 -1.75 9.24
CA PHE A 130 -9.09 -2.76 8.56
C PHE A 130 -8.40 -4.14 8.47
N GLY A 131 -9.20 -5.16 8.18
CA GLY A 131 -8.72 -6.53 8.04
C GLY A 131 -7.95 -7.02 9.27
N ASN A 132 -6.94 -7.85 9.06
CA ASN A 132 -6.07 -8.34 10.12
C ASN A 132 -4.81 -7.49 10.26
N GLY A 133 -4.95 -6.30 10.86
CA GLY A 133 -3.84 -5.44 11.25
C GLY A 133 -3.34 -4.46 10.20
N PHE A 134 -4.13 -4.13 9.19
CA PHE A 134 -3.82 -3.03 8.27
C PHE A 134 -4.26 -1.69 8.85
N ARG A 135 -3.42 -0.68 8.72
CA ARG A 135 -3.70 0.70 9.06
C ARG A 135 -3.17 1.65 7.98
N VAL A 136 -3.93 2.70 7.69
CA VAL A 136 -3.49 3.81 6.85
C VAL A 136 -3.73 5.12 7.57
N SER A 137 -2.81 6.08 7.44
CA SER A 137 -2.89 7.38 8.10
C SER A 137 -2.39 8.48 7.18
N TYR A 138 -3.27 9.42 6.85
CA TYR A 138 -2.86 10.63 6.14
C TYR A 138 -1.96 11.52 7.01
N ALA A 139 -2.31 11.70 8.28
CA ALA A 139 -1.58 12.60 9.18
C ALA A 139 -0.12 12.15 9.43
N GLU A 140 0.13 10.83 9.39
CA GLU A 140 1.45 10.23 9.58
C GLU A 140 2.13 9.87 8.24
N ASP A 141 1.45 10.07 7.12
CA ASP A 141 1.84 9.53 5.80
C ASP A 141 2.21 8.04 5.89
N LEU A 142 1.37 7.23 6.47
CA LEU A 142 1.70 5.87 6.88
C LEU A 142 0.75 4.82 6.30
N SER A 143 1.33 3.78 5.75
CA SER A 143 0.73 2.46 5.61
C SER A 143 1.39 1.50 6.59
N GLU A 144 0.61 0.71 7.30
CA GLU A 144 1.11 -0.26 8.28
C GLU A 144 0.38 -1.60 8.15
N LEU A 145 1.14 -2.68 8.31
CA LEU A 145 0.64 -4.02 8.57
C LEU A 145 1.23 -4.53 9.87
N ASN A 146 0.39 -4.82 10.85
CA ASN A 146 0.78 -5.32 12.16
C ASN A 146 -0.15 -6.47 12.56
N ASN A 147 0.13 -7.69 12.08
CA ASN A 147 -0.75 -8.84 12.27
C ASN A 147 -0.27 -9.88 13.30
N GLY A 148 0.89 -9.61 13.95
CA GLY A 148 1.53 -10.48 14.92
C GLY A 148 2.69 -11.29 14.34
N GLU A 149 2.67 -11.66 13.07
CA GLU A 149 3.77 -12.35 12.37
C GLU A 149 4.57 -11.39 11.49
N LYS A 150 3.91 -10.39 10.92
CA LYS A 150 4.49 -9.38 10.04
C LYS A 150 4.29 -8.00 10.65
N PHE A 151 5.34 -7.20 10.60
CA PHE A 151 5.32 -5.81 11.02
C PHE A 151 5.96 -4.95 9.94
N TYR A 152 5.11 -4.34 9.07
CA TYR A 152 5.54 -3.51 7.95
C TYR A 152 5.02 -2.09 8.12
N TYR A 153 5.84 -1.08 7.79
CA TYR A 153 5.48 0.33 7.89
C TYR A 153 6.20 1.16 6.84
N SER A 154 5.45 1.98 6.14
CA SER A 154 5.96 2.80 5.02
C SER A 154 6.65 4.08 5.46
N ASN A 155 6.54 4.45 6.73
CA ASN A 155 7.15 5.61 7.34
C ASN A 155 7.34 5.33 8.84
N GLN A 156 7.98 6.24 9.58
CA GLN A 156 8.13 6.11 11.03
C GLN A 156 6.79 5.81 11.72
N THR A 157 6.80 4.88 12.67
CA THR A 157 5.64 4.53 13.48
C THR A 157 5.98 4.42 14.96
N ASN A 158 5.04 4.85 15.81
CA ASN A 158 5.12 4.67 17.26
C ASN A 158 4.28 3.46 17.75
N THR A 159 3.62 2.75 16.82
CA THR A 159 2.84 1.56 17.16
C THR A 159 3.78 0.39 17.48
N PRO A 160 3.68 -0.23 18.66
CA PRO A 160 4.47 -1.45 18.94
C PRO A 160 3.94 -2.63 18.11
N PRO A 161 4.78 -3.63 17.81
CA PRO A 161 4.32 -4.85 17.17
C PRO A 161 3.30 -5.56 18.06
N LYS A 162 2.26 -6.12 17.45
CA LYS A 162 1.16 -6.82 18.14
C LYS A 162 1.65 -8.00 18.99
N ASP A 163 2.66 -8.71 18.51
CA ASP A 163 3.31 -9.79 19.23
C ASP A 163 4.77 -9.91 18.74
N ALA A 164 5.70 -9.30 19.48
CA ALA A 164 7.12 -9.31 19.10
C ALA A 164 7.74 -10.72 19.11
N SER A 165 7.18 -11.66 19.90
CA SER A 165 7.71 -13.02 20.02
C SER A 165 7.35 -13.92 18.82
N LYS A 166 6.36 -13.52 18.02
CA LYS A 166 5.89 -14.25 16.84
C LYS A 166 6.32 -13.63 15.52
N LEU A 167 7.05 -12.52 15.56
CA LEU A 167 7.49 -11.88 14.33
C LEU A 167 8.39 -12.81 13.51
N VAL A 168 8.09 -12.87 12.23
CA VAL A 168 8.90 -13.58 11.23
C VAL A 168 9.39 -12.65 10.11
N SER A 169 8.80 -11.46 9.97
CA SER A 169 9.21 -10.50 8.94
C SER A 169 8.90 -9.06 9.38
N ILE A 170 9.89 -8.19 9.21
CA ILE A 170 9.77 -6.75 9.41
C ILE A 170 10.22 -6.08 8.11
N ALA A 171 9.52 -5.04 7.68
CA ALA A 171 9.95 -4.21 6.57
C ALA A 171 9.55 -2.76 6.84
N GLY A 172 10.46 -1.83 6.65
CA GLY A 172 10.15 -0.45 6.99
C GLY A 172 10.98 0.60 6.30
N CYS A 173 10.45 1.83 6.37
CA CYS A 173 11.19 3.07 6.19
C CYS A 173 11.06 3.87 7.49
N GLY A 174 12.19 4.36 8.02
CA GLY A 174 12.20 5.06 9.31
C GLY A 174 12.14 4.13 10.53
N SER A 175 12.04 4.70 11.71
CA SER A 175 12.11 3.99 12.99
C SER A 175 10.76 3.48 13.48
N SER A 176 10.80 2.51 14.37
CA SER A 176 9.66 1.97 15.12
C SER A 176 10.07 1.67 16.56
N PRO A 177 9.18 1.25 17.48
CA PRO A 177 9.55 0.88 18.85
C PRO A 177 10.56 -0.26 18.97
N ILE A 178 10.83 -1.02 17.91
CA ILE A 178 11.75 -2.17 17.93
C ILE A 178 12.89 -2.06 16.90
N VAL A 179 12.89 -1.04 16.07
CA VAL A 179 13.95 -0.78 15.08
C VAL A 179 14.30 0.70 15.13
N ASP A 180 15.55 1.01 15.42
CA ASP A 180 16.12 2.35 15.29
C ASP A 180 16.85 2.46 13.94
N TYR A 181 16.41 3.40 13.09
CA TYR A 181 16.91 3.52 11.73
C TYR A 181 17.00 4.99 11.29
N GLU A 182 18.21 5.46 11.06
CA GLU A 182 18.49 6.83 10.61
C GLU A 182 18.71 6.95 9.09
N GLY A 183 18.59 5.84 8.34
CA GLY A 183 18.73 5.85 6.88
C GLY A 183 17.52 6.43 6.16
N THR A 184 17.68 6.67 4.86
CA THR A 184 16.64 7.20 3.95
C THR A 184 16.00 6.13 3.06
N GLY A 185 16.54 4.92 3.06
CA GLY A 185 16.05 3.79 2.26
C GLY A 185 15.00 2.95 2.98
N ALA A 186 14.76 1.77 2.43
CA ALA A 186 13.96 0.73 3.06
C ALA A 186 14.88 -0.35 3.63
N TYR A 187 14.40 -1.07 4.63
CA TYR A 187 15.07 -2.25 5.16
C TYR A 187 14.09 -3.41 5.30
N PHE A 188 14.65 -4.61 5.28
CA PHE A 188 13.92 -5.87 5.41
C PHE A 188 14.65 -6.76 6.41
N ILE A 189 13.92 -7.32 7.37
CA ILE A 189 14.44 -8.21 8.41
C ILE A 189 13.55 -9.45 8.41
N ASP A 190 14.06 -10.57 7.93
CA ASP A 190 13.33 -11.82 7.79
C ASP A 190 13.94 -12.93 8.66
N CYS A 191 13.09 -13.61 9.42
CA CYS A 191 13.47 -14.81 10.16
C CYS A 191 13.68 -15.97 9.17
N LEU A 192 14.91 -16.49 9.08
CA LEU A 192 15.24 -17.63 8.23
C LEU A 192 14.96 -18.95 8.96
N GLU A 193 15.34 -18.98 10.24
CA GLU A 193 15.09 -20.09 11.16
C GLU A 193 15.14 -19.57 12.60
N SER A 194 14.84 -20.41 13.58
CA SER A 194 14.81 -20.00 14.98
C SER A 194 16.13 -19.37 15.41
N GLY A 195 16.09 -18.08 15.76
CA GLY A 195 17.24 -17.30 16.20
C GLY A 195 18.14 -16.75 15.09
N VAL A 196 17.84 -17.03 13.81
CA VAL A 196 18.62 -16.56 12.65
C VAL A 196 17.80 -15.60 11.81
N TRP A 197 18.28 -14.37 11.66
CA TRP A 197 17.60 -13.31 10.91
C TRP A 197 18.51 -12.77 9.80
N ARG A 198 17.92 -12.50 8.67
CA ARG A 198 18.55 -11.81 7.54
C ARG A 198 18.16 -10.34 7.57
N LEU A 199 19.13 -9.45 7.51
CA LEU A 199 18.94 -8.02 7.30
C LEU A 199 19.39 -7.64 5.89
N GLU A 200 18.53 -6.92 5.18
CA GLU A 200 18.81 -6.25 3.90
C GLU A 200 18.50 -4.76 4.07
N VAL A 201 19.40 -3.88 3.58
CA VAL A 201 19.29 -2.42 3.64
C VAL A 201 19.58 -1.81 2.27
#